data_de677b9c7d467d2b262741f0030a5650
#
_entry.id   de677b9c7d467d2b262741f0030a5650
#
_cell.length_a   1.000
_cell.length_b   1.000
_cell.length_c   1.000
_cell.angle_alpha   90.00
_cell.angle_beta   90.00
_cell.angle_gamma   90.00
#
_symmetry.space_group_name_H-M   'P 1'
#
loop_
_entity.id
_entity.type
_entity.pdbx_description
1 polymer ?
#
loop_
_entity_poly.entity_id
_entity_poly.type
_entity_poly.pdbx_seq_one_letter_code
_entity_poly.pdbx_strand_id
1 'polypeptide(L)'
;MPYQYYAKLDESKYPQGAYDGDTIDLIIDVGFKITTSQRIRLLWVNTPELRGASKEDGLAWRDMTRQWLKDTKDRATEEWYLKITTSKSDAFGRYLADIQRNSITNKSLSNYLLRMGCPRYES
;
A
#
# COMPACT_ATOMS: atom_id res chain seq x y z
N MET A 1 2.73 -17.22 9.83
CA MET A 1 1.88 -16.33 10.65
C MET A 1 1.99 -14.91 10.12
N PRO A 2 0.90 -14.22 9.84
CA PRO A 2 0.97 -12.81 9.50
C PRO A 2 1.28 -11.97 10.74
N TYR A 3 1.99 -10.88 10.54
CA TYR A 3 2.29 -9.91 11.58
C TYR A 3 1.63 -8.58 11.23
N GLN A 4 1.19 -7.86 12.25
CA GLN A 4 0.59 -6.55 12.09
C GLN A 4 1.51 -5.46 12.65
N TYR A 5 1.61 -4.35 11.92
CA TYR A 5 2.41 -3.20 12.31
C TYR A 5 1.65 -1.92 12.00
N TYR A 6 1.93 -0.87 12.75
CA TYR A 6 1.51 0.48 12.39
C TYR A 6 2.50 1.06 11.39
N ALA A 7 1.99 1.89 10.49
CA ALA A 7 2.80 2.46 9.43
C ALA A 7 2.29 3.85 9.03
N LYS A 8 3.11 4.55 8.27
CA LYS A 8 2.75 5.79 7.59
C LYS A 8 3.49 5.85 6.25
N LEU A 9 3.10 6.76 5.39
CA LEU A 9 3.68 6.87 4.06
C LEU A 9 5.13 7.37 4.11
N ASP A 10 5.98 6.74 3.32
CA ASP A 10 7.32 7.26 3.03
C ASP A 10 7.24 8.01 1.70
N GLU A 11 7.16 9.32 1.77
CA GLU A 11 7.00 10.19 0.60
C GLU A 11 8.32 10.74 0.07
N SER A 12 9.44 10.15 0.49
CA SER A 12 10.77 10.64 0.11
C SER A 12 11.09 10.43 -1.36
N LYS A 13 10.47 9.45 -2.03
CA LYS A 13 10.76 9.12 -3.43
C LYS A 13 9.57 9.39 -4.35
N TYR A 14 8.37 9.01 -3.94
CA TYR A 14 7.17 9.09 -4.77
C TYR A 14 6.03 9.77 -4.05
N PRO A 15 5.13 10.47 -4.77
CA PRO A 15 3.95 11.06 -4.16
C PRO A 15 3.12 10.00 -3.42
N GLN A 16 2.74 10.29 -2.18
CA GLN A 16 2.05 9.38 -1.26
C GLN A 16 2.78 8.04 -1.09
N GLY A 17 4.07 7.98 -1.40
CA GLY A 17 4.85 6.75 -1.31
C GLY A 17 4.55 5.72 -2.39
N ALA A 18 3.60 5.97 -3.28
CA ALA A 18 3.17 4.97 -4.25
C ALA A 18 3.99 5.04 -5.54
N TYR A 19 4.80 4.02 -5.78
CA TYR A 19 5.49 3.86 -7.06
C TYR A 19 4.47 3.57 -8.17
N ASP A 20 3.56 2.63 -7.94
CA ASP A 20 2.43 2.33 -8.82
C ASP A 20 1.21 1.93 -7.97
N GLY A 21 0.18 1.34 -8.61
CA GLY A 21 -1.06 1.04 -7.92
C GLY A 21 -0.95 -0.02 -6.83
N ASP A 22 0.06 -0.86 -6.86
CA ASP A 22 0.21 -1.99 -5.94
C ASP A 22 1.58 -2.05 -5.23
N THR A 23 2.41 -1.02 -5.38
CA THR A 23 3.73 -0.95 -4.73
C THR A 23 3.86 0.38 -4.01
N ILE A 24 3.95 0.34 -2.68
CA ILE A 24 3.91 1.52 -1.82
C ILE A 24 5.08 1.48 -0.85
N ASP A 25 5.78 2.62 -0.72
CA ASP A 25 6.85 2.79 0.26
C ASP A 25 6.25 3.26 1.58
N LEU A 26 6.58 2.56 2.66
CA LEU A 26 6.07 2.85 3.99
C LEU A 26 7.19 2.98 5.00
N ILE A 27 6.96 3.83 6.00
CA ILE A 27 7.72 3.85 7.24
C ILE A 27 6.93 3.01 8.25
N ILE A 28 7.56 1.98 8.79
CA ILE A 28 6.91 0.98 9.63
C ILE A 28 7.45 1.11 11.05
N ASP A 29 6.53 1.17 12.02
CA ASP A 29 6.85 1.14 13.44
C ASP A 29 7.04 -0.31 13.86
N VAL A 30 8.27 -0.68 14.19
CA VAL A 30 8.60 -2.04 14.62
C VAL A 30 8.73 -2.17 16.13
N GLY A 31 8.34 -1.11 16.86
CA GLY A 31 8.40 -1.09 18.31
C GLY A 31 9.71 -0.52 18.84
N PHE A 32 9.75 -0.27 20.14
CA PHE A 32 10.94 0.25 20.82
C PHE A 32 11.48 1.57 20.24
N LYS A 33 10.58 2.38 19.63
CA LYS A 33 10.96 3.62 18.93
C LYS A 33 11.88 3.38 17.72
N ILE A 34 11.83 2.19 17.16
CA ILE A 34 12.59 1.81 15.96
C ILE A 34 11.64 1.79 14.78
N THR A 35 12.03 2.44 13.69
CA THR A 35 11.27 2.42 12.44
C THR A 35 12.13 1.86 11.31
N THR A 36 11.47 1.33 10.28
CA THR A 36 12.15 0.89 9.06
C THR A 36 11.36 1.37 7.86
N SER A 37 12.06 1.76 6.79
CA SER A 37 11.43 2.11 5.51
C SER A 37 11.46 0.89 4.61
N GLN A 38 10.28 0.46 4.14
CA GLN A 38 10.15 -0.74 3.33
C GLN A 38 9.24 -0.49 2.14
N ARG A 39 9.55 -1.15 1.04
CA ARG A 39 8.68 -1.19 -0.12
C ARG A 39 7.76 -2.40 0.01
N ILE A 40 6.46 -2.13 -0.04
CA ILE A 40 5.42 -3.13 0.18
C ILE A 40 4.68 -3.38 -1.12
N ARG A 41 4.50 -4.67 -1.46
CA ARG A 41 3.65 -5.12 -2.55
C ARG A 41 2.28 -5.48 -1.97
N LEU A 42 1.22 -4.86 -2.50
CA LEU A 42 -0.13 -5.14 -2.02
C LEU A 42 -0.55 -6.58 -2.31
N LEU A 43 -1.17 -7.20 -1.31
CA LEU A 43 -1.79 -8.51 -1.47
C LEU A 43 -3.04 -8.40 -2.34
N TRP A 44 -3.34 -9.46 -3.06
CA TRP A 44 -4.60 -9.75 -3.77
C TRP A 44 -4.88 -8.88 -4.99
N VAL A 45 -4.10 -7.87 -5.29
CA VAL A 45 -4.31 -7.01 -6.45
C VAL A 45 -3.09 -7.06 -7.36
N ASN A 46 -3.33 -6.85 -8.65
CA ASN A 46 -2.29 -6.81 -9.66
C ASN A 46 -2.61 -5.69 -10.65
N THR A 47 -2.08 -4.50 -10.39
CA THR A 47 -2.32 -3.36 -11.26
C THR A 47 -1.48 -3.46 -12.53
N PRO A 48 -1.95 -2.91 -13.66
CA PRO A 48 -1.16 -2.87 -14.89
C PRO A 48 0.17 -2.13 -14.71
N GLU A 49 1.16 -2.55 -15.49
CA GLU A 49 2.48 -1.95 -15.44
C GLU A 49 2.49 -0.51 -15.99
N LEU A 50 3.47 0.28 -15.56
CA LEU A 50 3.61 1.68 -15.93
C LEU A 50 4.37 1.86 -17.26
N ARG A 51 4.33 0.87 -18.14
CA ARG A 51 5.03 0.94 -19.43
C ARG A 51 4.35 0.12 -20.51
N GLY A 52 4.69 0.41 -21.75
CA GLY A 52 4.13 -0.30 -22.89
C GLY A 52 2.66 0.00 -23.09
N ALA A 53 1.91 -0.98 -23.59
CA ALA A 53 0.51 -0.82 -23.91
C ALA A 53 -0.38 -0.60 -22.67
N SER A 54 0.08 -1.02 -21.48
CA SER A 54 -0.67 -0.88 -20.24
C SER A 54 -0.39 0.41 -19.48
N LYS A 55 0.46 1.30 -20.00
CA LYS A 55 0.93 2.48 -19.26
C LYS A 55 -0.20 3.38 -18.77
N GLU A 56 -1.17 3.67 -19.63
CA GLU A 56 -2.29 4.55 -19.25
C GLU A 56 -3.13 3.94 -18.13
N ASP A 57 -3.42 2.64 -18.23
CA ASP A 57 -4.15 1.95 -17.17
C ASP A 57 -3.35 1.91 -15.88
N GLY A 58 -2.04 1.64 -15.98
CA GLY A 58 -1.16 1.63 -14.83
C GLY A 58 -1.12 2.98 -14.12
N LEU A 59 -1.06 4.07 -14.88
CA LEU A 59 -1.10 5.42 -14.31
C LEU A 59 -2.44 5.71 -13.61
N ALA A 60 -3.55 5.29 -14.21
CA ALA A 60 -4.87 5.47 -13.62
C ALA A 60 -4.98 4.74 -12.27
N TRP A 61 -4.55 3.49 -12.21
CA TRP A 61 -4.57 2.74 -10.95
C TRP A 61 -3.60 3.31 -9.92
N ARG A 62 -2.43 3.77 -10.35
CA ARG A 62 -1.50 4.47 -9.46
C ARG A 62 -2.15 5.69 -8.84
N ASP A 63 -2.84 6.49 -9.64
CA ASP A 63 -3.48 7.71 -9.17
C ASP A 63 -4.63 7.40 -8.20
N MET A 64 -5.38 6.32 -8.43
CA MET A 64 -6.40 5.85 -7.50
C MET A 64 -5.80 5.46 -6.15
N THR A 65 -4.71 4.71 -6.18
CA THR A 65 -3.98 4.33 -4.96
C THR A 65 -3.48 5.57 -4.22
N ARG A 66 -2.85 6.50 -4.94
CA ARG A 66 -2.34 7.74 -4.34
C ARG A 66 -3.46 8.56 -3.71
N GLN A 67 -4.62 8.63 -4.34
CA GLN A 67 -5.76 9.37 -3.81
C GLN A 67 -6.29 8.73 -2.52
N TRP A 68 -6.41 7.41 -2.49
CA TRP A 68 -6.85 6.69 -1.29
C TRP A 68 -5.89 6.94 -0.12
N LEU A 69 -4.59 6.88 -0.39
CA LEU A 69 -3.55 7.10 0.62
C LEU A 69 -3.55 8.55 1.10
N LYS A 70 -3.70 9.50 0.18
CA LYS A 70 -3.78 10.92 0.51
C LYS A 70 -4.99 11.22 1.39
N ASP A 71 -6.16 10.69 1.04
CA ASP A 71 -7.37 10.87 1.82
C ASP A 71 -7.21 10.28 3.22
N THR A 72 -6.56 9.14 3.34
CA THR A 72 -6.29 8.51 4.63
C THR A 72 -5.41 9.41 5.49
N LYS A 73 -4.33 9.92 4.92
CA LYS A 73 -3.41 10.81 5.63
C LYS A 73 -4.08 12.12 6.04
N ASP A 74 -4.80 12.74 5.12
CA ASP A 74 -5.43 14.04 5.36
C ASP A 74 -6.51 14.00 6.45
N ARG A 75 -7.17 12.85 6.61
CA ARG A 75 -8.22 12.65 7.62
C ARG A 75 -7.69 12.11 8.93
N ALA A 76 -6.41 11.77 8.98
CA ALA A 76 -5.82 11.15 10.15
C ALA A 76 -5.66 12.13 11.30
N THR A 77 -5.92 11.67 12.51
CA THR A 77 -5.65 12.39 13.76
C THR A 77 -4.43 11.84 14.48
N GLU A 78 -3.86 10.76 13.97
CA GLU A 78 -2.72 10.04 14.57
C GLU A 78 -1.54 10.05 13.63
N GLU A 79 -0.33 9.99 14.20
CA GLU A 79 0.89 9.87 13.40
C GLU A 79 0.90 8.57 12.58
N TRP A 80 0.56 7.45 13.23
CA TRP A 80 0.58 6.12 12.62
C TRP A 80 -0.81 5.79 12.08
N TYR A 81 -1.15 6.36 10.94
CA TYR A 81 -2.49 6.30 10.38
C TYR A 81 -2.77 5.09 9.51
N LEU A 82 -1.79 4.23 9.30
CA LEU A 82 -1.96 2.98 8.57
C LEU A 82 -1.64 1.80 9.48
N LYS A 83 -2.31 0.68 9.20
CA LYS A 83 -2.00 -0.61 9.79
C LYS A 83 -1.77 -1.59 8.64
N ILE A 84 -0.67 -2.32 8.70
CA ILE A 84 -0.36 -3.33 7.69
C ILE A 84 -0.39 -4.71 8.32
N THR A 85 -0.87 -5.67 7.54
CA THR A 85 -0.81 -7.08 7.88
C THR A 85 0.08 -7.75 6.87
N THR A 86 1.27 -8.18 7.32
CA THR A 86 2.28 -8.75 6.44
C THR A 86 2.02 -10.23 6.19
N SER A 87 2.42 -10.70 5.03
CA SER A 87 2.45 -12.10 4.70
C SER A 87 3.92 -12.48 4.43
N LYS A 88 4.20 -13.15 3.34
CA LYS A 88 5.56 -13.54 2.97
C LYS A 88 6.10 -12.56 1.93
N SER A 89 7.42 -12.53 1.74
CA SER A 89 8.04 -11.74 0.69
C SER A 89 7.78 -12.36 -0.68
N ASP A 90 7.74 -11.51 -1.71
CA ASP A 90 7.62 -11.99 -3.09
C ASP A 90 9.00 -12.37 -3.67
N ALA A 91 9.01 -12.81 -4.95
CA ALA A 91 10.23 -13.24 -5.63
C ALA A 91 11.27 -12.13 -5.79
N PHE A 92 10.87 -10.86 -5.63
CA PHE A 92 11.77 -9.71 -5.76
C PHE A 92 12.22 -9.16 -4.41
N GLY A 93 11.93 -9.86 -3.32
CA GLY A 93 12.34 -9.46 -1.99
C GLY A 93 11.45 -8.40 -1.34
N ARG A 94 10.34 -8.03 -1.97
CA ARG A 94 9.38 -7.11 -1.37
C ARG A 94 8.47 -7.86 -0.41
N TYR A 95 8.11 -7.22 0.68
CA TYR A 95 7.13 -7.80 1.59
C TYR A 95 5.73 -7.65 1.01
N LEU A 96 4.95 -8.71 1.12
CA LEU A 96 3.54 -8.70 0.75
C LEU A 96 2.72 -8.30 1.96
N ALA A 97 1.80 -7.36 1.79
CA ALA A 97 0.95 -6.92 2.90
C ALA A 97 -0.37 -6.36 2.41
N ASP A 98 -1.37 -6.43 3.28
CA ASP A 98 -2.58 -5.65 3.15
C ASP A 98 -2.38 -4.34 3.91
N ILE A 99 -2.85 -3.23 3.34
CA ILE A 99 -2.74 -1.90 3.94
C ILE A 99 -4.14 -1.45 4.34
N GLN A 100 -4.33 -1.18 5.62
CA GLN A 100 -5.61 -0.75 6.17
C GLN A 100 -5.46 0.62 6.82
N ARG A 101 -6.56 1.36 6.86
CA ARG A 101 -6.65 2.56 7.69
C ARG A 101 -6.63 2.13 9.15
N ASN A 102 -5.82 2.80 9.95
CA ASN A 102 -5.78 2.57 11.39
C ASN A 102 -6.95 3.30 12.03
N SER A 103 -8.14 2.79 11.80
CA SER A 103 -9.38 3.37 12.28
C SER A 103 -10.36 2.24 12.58
N ILE A 104 -11.49 2.60 13.21
CA ILE A 104 -12.54 1.64 13.53
C ILE A 104 -13.25 1.07 12.30
N THR A 105 -13.05 1.62 11.12
CA THR A 105 -13.77 1.19 9.92
C THR A 105 -13.08 0.04 9.18
N ASN A 106 -11.85 -0.32 9.53
CA ASN A 106 -11.10 -1.43 8.94
C ASN A 106 -11.07 -1.44 7.41
N LYS A 107 -11.04 -0.26 6.80
CA LYS A 107 -11.03 -0.18 5.34
C LYS A 107 -9.64 -0.49 4.81
N SER A 108 -9.59 -1.38 3.81
CA SER A 108 -8.37 -1.87 3.18
C SER A 108 -8.21 -1.31 1.78
N LEU A 109 -6.98 -0.93 1.43
CA LEU A 109 -6.65 -0.47 0.08
C LEU A 109 -6.91 -1.57 -0.95
N SER A 110 -6.53 -2.81 -0.67
CA SER A 110 -6.77 -3.93 -1.59
C SER A 110 -8.26 -4.13 -1.86
N ASN A 111 -9.09 -4.10 -0.82
CA ASN A 111 -10.54 -4.22 -0.99
C ASN A 111 -11.12 -3.06 -1.81
N TYR A 112 -10.64 -1.85 -1.60
CA TYR A 112 -11.06 -0.70 -2.38
C TYR A 112 -10.75 -0.90 -3.87
N LEU A 113 -9.51 -1.28 -4.18
CA LEU A 113 -9.09 -1.47 -5.57
C LEU A 113 -9.86 -2.62 -6.23
N LEU A 114 -10.09 -3.73 -5.52
CA LEU A 114 -10.86 -4.85 -6.03
C LEU A 114 -12.30 -4.46 -6.34
N ARG A 115 -12.93 -3.66 -5.48
CA ARG A 115 -14.29 -3.17 -5.74
C ARG A 115 -14.35 -2.25 -6.96
N MET A 116 -13.26 -1.55 -7.25
CA MET A 116 -13.17 -0.67 -8.41
C MET A 116 -12.79 -1.43 -9.69
N GLY A 117 -12.63 -2.74 -9.61
CA GLY A 117 -12.38 -3.58 -10.79
C GLY A 117 -10.92 -3.91 -11.05
N CYS A 118 -10.04 -3.71 -10.07
CA CYS A 118 -8.62 -4.05 -10.25
C CYS A 118 -8.45 -5.55 -10.44
N PRO A 119 -7.58 -5.98 -11.38
CA PRO A 119 -7.26 -7.40 -11.53
C PRO A 119 -6.71 -8.00 -10.25
N ARG A 120 -7.03 -9.27 -10.02
CA ARG A 120 -6.55 -10.01 -8.85
C ARG A 120 -5.16 -10.55 -9.11
N TYR A 121 -4.36 -10.56 -8.05
CA TYR A 121 -3.08 -11.25 -8.04
C TYR A 121 -3.32 -12.68 -7.55
N GLU A 122 -3.00 -13.64 -8.40
CA GLU A 122 -3.08 -15.04 -8.05
C GLU A 122 -1.67 -15.57 -7.81
N SER A 123 -1.44 -15.99 -6.59
CA SER A 123 -0.14 -16.52 -6.19
C SER A 123 -0.10 -18.04 -6.32
#